data_718ab7969f0c604269c5ed905fe8fc4c
#
_entry.id   718ab7969f0c604269c5ed905fe8fc4c
#
_cell.length_a   1.000
_cell.length_b   1.000
_cell.length_c   1.000
_cell.angle_alpha   90.00
_cell.angle_beta   90.00
_cell.angle_gamma   90.00
#
_symmetry.space_group_name_H-M   'P 1'
#
loop_
_entity.id
_entity.type
_entity.pdbx_description
1 polymer ?
#
loop_
_entity_poly.entity_id
_entity_poly.type
_entity_poly.pdbx_seq_one_letter_code
_entity_poly.pdbx_strand_id
1 'polypeptide(L)'
;MLGLPDGVTACLFDMDGVITQTAKVHDAAWKEMFDEFLRDWSASHNVPFVPFDPVHDYEEYVDGKPRLEGTASFLASRGIELPAGQESDPPGAPTVWGLGNKKNELILKVLARDGVQVYEGSVRYVNAVRDAGLRTAIVSSSANTEAVLKAAGVADLFEVRVDHQVAEARNLRGKPAPDTFLEAARMLGVAAANSAVYEDALAGVAAGRAGKFGLVVGVDRVGQADQLHAHGADVVVKDLADLLLRLSVESACPA
;
A
#
# COMPACT_ATOMS: atom_id res chain seq x y z
N MET A 1 -18.71 -17.20 6.51
CA MET A 1 -18.14 -16.31 7.55
C MET A 1 -16.92 -15.61 6.95
N LEU A 2 -16.45 -14.49 7.53
CA LEU A 2 -15.46 -13.61 6.90
C LEU A 2 -14.06 -13.69 7.57
N GLY A 3 -13.83 -14.64 8.47
CA GLY A 3 -12.58 -14.75 9.23
C GLY A 3 -12.33 -13.56 10.19
N LEU A 4 -13.39 -12.86 10.59
CA LEU A 4 -13.34 -11.67 11.44
C LEU A 4 -13.67 -12.04 12.91
N PRO A 5 -12.99 -11.40 13.89
CA PRO A 5 -13.39 -11.48 15.28
C PRO A 5 -14.77 -10.84 15.53
N ASP A 6 -15.42 -11.27 16.62
CA ASP A 6 -16.65 -10.64 17.07
C ASP A 6 -16.43 -9.14 17.35
N GLY A 7 -17.39 -8.31 16.94
CA GLY A 7 -17.36 -6.87 17.14
C GLY A 7 -16.67 -6.06 16.05
N VAL A 8 -16.03 -6.69 15.06
CA VAL A 8 -15.56 -5.98 13.86
C VAL A 8 -16.74 -5.59 12.98
N THR A 9 -16.85 -4.31 12.67
CA THR A 9 -17.96 -3.73 11.87
C THR A 9 -17.48 -2.93 10.66
N ALA A 10 -16.15 -2.77 10.49
CA ALA A 10 -15.55 -2.11 9.35
C ALA A 10 -14.28 -2.81 8.87
N CYS A 11 -14.03 -2.77 7.56
CA CYS A 11 -12.86 -3.33 6.90
C CYS A 11 -12.17 -2.22 6.09
N LEU A 12 -10.89 -1.98 6.38
CA LEU A 12 -10.07 -0.94 5.77
C LEU A 12 -8.98 -1.63 4.94
N PHE A 13 -9.03 -1.41 3.64
CA PHE A 13 -8.15 -2.09 2.69
C PHE A 13 -7.09 -1.12 2.16
N ASP A 14 -5.84 -1.55 2.10
CA ASP A 14 -4.90 -0.93 1.19
C ASP A 14 -5.31 -1.22 -0.26
N MET A 15 -4.77 -0.46 -1.20
CA MET A 15 -5.09 -0.57 -2.62
C MET A 15 -4.08 -1.45 -3.38
N ASP A 16 -2.83 -1.01 -3.37
CA ASP A 16 -1.77 -1.59 -4.19
C ASP A 16 -1.31 -2.91 -3.58
N GLY A 17 -1.41 -4.04 -4.31
CA GLY A 17 -1.09 -5.36 -3.77
C GLY A 17 -2.21 -6.03 -2.98
N VAL A 18 -3.18 -5.27 -2.47
CA VAL A 18 -4.36 -5.82 -1.78
C VAL A 18 -5.57 -5.94 -2.70
N ILE A 19 -6.01 -4.83 -3.30
CA ILE A 19 -7.16 -4.80 -4.23
C ILE A 19 -6.69 -4.87 -5.68
N THR A 20 -5.67 -4.08 -6.03
CA THR A 20 -5.14 -3.97 -7.39
C THR A 20 -3.76 -4.60 -7.52
N GLN A 21 -3.43 -5.11 -8.72
CA GLN A 21 -2.13 -5.71 -9.03
C GLN A 21 -1.10 -4.65 -9.43
N THR A 22 -1.18 -3.47 -8.85
CA THR A 22 -0.34 -2.31 -9.19
C THR A 22 0.99 -2.27 -8.43
N ALA A 23 1.17 -3.06 -7.37
CA ALA A 23 2.44 -3.13 -6.62
C ALA A 23 3.64 -3.42 -7.53
N LYS A 24 3.53 -4.38 -8.45
CA LYS A 24 4.60 -4.70 -9.43
C LYS A 24 4.89 -3.54 -10.40
N VAL A 25 3.88 -2.77 -10.75
CA VAL A 25 4.03 -1.58 -11.59
C VAL A 25 4.77 -0.50 -10.81
N HIS A 26 4.46 -0.35 -9.53
CA HIS A 26 5.15 0.56 -8.62
C HIS A 26 6.63 0.19 -8.44
N ASP A 27 6.93 -1.10 -8.21
CA ASP A 27 8.29 -1.61 -8.10
C ASP A 27 9.11 -1.33 -9.38
N ALA A 28 8.60 -1.72 -10.55
CA ALA A 28 9.26 -1.48 -11.82
C ALA A 28 9.54 0.02 -12.07
N ALA A 29 8.60 0.89 -11.72
CA ALA A 29 8.77 2.34 -11.89
C ALA A 29 9.80 2.92 -10.91
N TRP A 30 9.86 2.43 -9.66
CA TRP A 30 10.90 2.81 -8.71
C TRP A 30 12.28 2.40 -9.21
N LYS A 31 12.41 1.14 -9.64
CA LYS A 31 13.67 0.62 -10.17
C LYS A 31 14.15 1.39 -11.38
N GLU A 32 13.29 1.63 -12.36
CA GLU A 32 13.65 2.37 -13.57
C GLU A 32 14.13 3.78 -13.23
N MET A 33 13.37 4.50 -12.41
CA MET A 33 13.71 5.88 -12.03
C MET A 33 15.00 5.95 -11.20
N PHE A 34 15.16 5.09 -10.18
CA PHE A 34 16.35 5.11 -9.35
C PHE A 34 17.59 4.63 -10.12
N ASP A 35 17.49 3.61 -10.94
CA ASP A 35 18.62 3.13 -11.73
C ASP A 35 19.11 4.18 -12.75
N GLU A 36 18.19 4.93 -13.37
CA GLU A 36 18.53 6.07 -14.25
C GLU A 36 19.31 7.13 -13.46
N PHE A 37 18.76 7.57 -12.34
CA PHE A 37 19.41 8.58 -11.49
C PHE A 37 20.76 8.11 -10.93
N LEU A 38 20.84 6.86 -10.40
CA LEU A 38 22.07 6.35 -9.79
C LEU A 38 23.21 6.16 -10.78
N ARG A 39 22.94 5.85 -12.07
CA ARG A 39 23.98 5.80 -13.11
C ARG A 39 24.62 7.16 -13.29
N ASP A 40 23.83 8.21 -13.42
CA ASP A 40 24.32 9.58 -13.61
C ASP A 40 25.04 10.08 -12.35
N TRP A 41 24.49 9.81 -11.18
CA TRP A 41 25.10 10.13 -9.89
C TRP A 41 26.46 9.47 -9.74
N SER A 42 26.54 8.16 -9.97
CA SER A 42 27.80 7.39 -9.84
C SER A 42 28.87 7.88 -10.80
N ALA A 43 28.51 8.16 -12.03
CA ALA A 43 29.44 8.69 -13.03
C ALA A 43 29.98 10.08 -12.63
N SER A 44 29.13 10.97 -12.12
CA SER A 44 29.50 12.34 -11.74
C SER A 44 30.34 12.40 -10.45
N HIS A 45 30.17 11.43 -9.54
CA HIS A 45 30.89 11.36 -8.26
C HIS A 45 32.05 10.37 -8.26
N ASN A 46 32.32 9.69 -9.38
CA ASN A 46 33.36 8.69 -9.54
C ASN A 46 33.28 7.58 -8.48
N VAL A 47 32.07 7.08 -8.22
CA VAL A 47 31.77 5.95 -7.32
C VAL A 47 31.15 4.79 -8.10
N PRO A 48 31.23 3.54 -7.62
CA PRO A 48 30.61 2.40 -8.28
C PRO A 48 29.09 2.55 -8.39
N PHE A 49 28.52 2.18 -9.55
CA PHE A 49 27.08 2.05 -9.70
C PHE A 49 26.56 0.84 -8.94
N VAL A 50 25.64 1.08 -8.01
CA VAL A 50 24.91 0.04 -7.28
C VAL A 50 23.43 0.21 -7.60
N PRO A 51 22.80 -0.70 -8.38
CA PRO A 51 21.41 -0.56 -8.79
C PRO A 51 20.44 -0.66 -7.60
N PHE A 52 19.22 -0.17 -7.79
CA PHE A 52 18.10 -0.40 -6.89
C PHE A 52 17.74 -1.90 -6.88
N ASP A 53 17.66 -2.49 -5.69
CA ASP A 53 17.22 -3.87 -5.50
C ASP A 53 15.69 -3.93 -5.42
N PRO A 54 15.01 -4.63 -6.37
CA PRO A 54 13.55 -4.65 -6.43
C PRO A 54 12.89 -5.42 -5.29
N VAL A 55 13.65 -6.12 -4.48
CA VAL A 55 13.14 -6.82 -3.29
C VAL A 55 13.53 -6.05 -2.04
N HIS A 56 14.83 -6.02 -1.71
CA HIS A 56 15.31 -5.45 -0.46
C HIS A 56 15.09 -3.93 -0.37
N ASP A 57 15.52 -3.16 -1.39
CA ASP A 57 15.36 -1.70 -1.34
C ASP A 57 13.89 -1.28 -1.46
N TYR A 58 13.10 -2.07 -2.19
CA TYR A 58 11.66 -1.83 -2.32
C TYR A 58 10.96 -1.97 -0.97
N GLU A 59 11.08 -3.13 -0.33
CA GLU A 59 10.42 -3.44 0.94
C GLU A 59 10.84 -2.50 2.09
N GLU A 60 12.12 -2.18 2.16
CA GLU A 60 12.67 -1.41 3.29
C GLU A 60 12.43 0.09 3.16
N TYR A 61 12.53 0.64 1.96
CA TYR A 61 12.61 2.09 1.81
C TYR A 61 11.42 2.74 1.14
N VAL A 62 10.66 2.06 0.28
CA VAL A 62 9.63 2.71 -0.54
C VAL A 62 8.23 2.11 -0.44
N ASP A 63 8.12 0.82 -0.11
CA ASP A 63 6.84 0.11 -0.13
C ASP A 63 5.86 0.65 0.94
N GLY A 64 4.62 0.89 0.53
CA GLY A 64 3.57 1.44 1.39
C GLY A 64 3.74 2.91 1.80
N LYS A 65 4.89 3.55 1.52
CA LYS A 65 5.17 4.95 1.89
C LYS A 65 4.64 5.95 0.86
N PRO A 66 4.33 7.19 1.28
CA PRO A 66 4.12 8.30 0.35
C PRO A 66 5.33 8.48 -0.57
N ARG A 67 5.07 8.81 -1.85
CA ARG A 67 6.10 8.87 -2.90
C ARG A 67 7.34 9.68 -2.53
N LEU A 68 7.18 10.87 -1.95
CA LEU A 68 8.31 11.72 -1.59
C LEU A 68 9.10 11.17 -0.40
N GLU A 69 8.39 10.61 0.57
CA GLU A 69 9.02 9.97 1.72
C GLU A 69 9.81 8.73 1.30
N GLY A 70 9.26 7.90 0.40
CA GLY A 70 9.97 6.76 -0.19
C GLY A 70 11.21 7.20 -0.96
N THR A 71 11.10 8.24 -1.79
CA THR A 71 12.25 8.81 -2.52
C THR A 71 13.34 9.25 -1.55
N ALA A 72 13.00 10.04 -0.53
CA ALA A 72 13.96 10.53 0.45
C ALA A 72 14.56 9.40 1.29
N SER A 73 13.74 8.42 1.71
CA SER A 73 14.16 7.26 2.49
C SER A 73 15.22 6.43 1.75
N PHE A 74 14.98 6.12 0.47
CA PHE A 74 15.95 5.37 -0.33
C PHE A 74 17.24 6.15 -0.57
N LEU A 75 17.17 7.42 -0.94
CA LEU A 75 18.36 8.28 -1.12
C LEU A 75 19.22 8.34 0.14
N ALA A 76 18.57 8.52 1.31
CA ALA A 76 19.26 8.54 2.59
C ALA A 76 19.98 7.21 2.89
N SER A 77 19.41 6.05 2.52
CA SER A 77 20.07 4.75 2.68
C SER A 77 21.36 4.61 1.86
N ARG A 78 21.46 5.39 0.79
CA ARG A 78 22.66 5.45 -0.08
C ARG A 78 23.60 6.60 0.29
N GLY A 79 23.31 7.37 1.36
CA GLY A 79 24.08 8.55 1.75
C GLY A 79 23.98 9.69 0.74
N ILE A 80 22.91 9.74 -0.04
CA ILE A 80 22.66 10.76 -1.07
C ILE A 80 21.68 11.79 -0.49
N GLU A 81 22.10 13.03 -0.43
CA GLU A 81 21.26 14.17 -0.03
C GLU A 81 20.92 15.00 -1.26
N LEU A 82 19.62 15.12 -1.55
CA LEU A 82 19.11 16.01 -2.60
C LEU A 82 18.23 17.10 -1.97
N PRO A 83 18.17 18.29 -2.60
CA PRO A 83 17.17 19.28 -2.23
C PRO A 83 15.76 18.69 -2.31
N ALA A 84 14.86 19.15 -1.44
CA ALA A 84 13.46 18.75 -1.50
C ALA A 84 12.84 19.05 -2.88
N GLY A 85 13.16 20.22 -3.43
CA GLY A 85 12.57 20.70 -4.68
C GLY A 85 11.14 21.21 -4.49
N GLN A 86 10.39 21.26 -5.58
CA GLN A 86 9.02 21.73 -5.65
C GLN A 86 8.17 20.79 -6.51
N GLU A 87 6.88 20.79 -6.30
CA GLU A 87 5.92 19.97 -7.06
C GLU A 87 6.02 20.21 -8.60
N SER A 88 6.37 21.44 -8.99
CA SER A 88 6.56 21.85 -10.38
C SER A 88 7.90 21.42 -11.00
N ASP A 89 8.78 20.76 -10.25
CA ASP A 89 10.07 20.32 -10.80
C ASP A 89 9.85 19.34 -11.95
N PRO A 90 10.61 19.49 -13.07
CA PRO A 90 10.48 18.58 -14.19
C PRO A 90 10.84 17.14 -13.78
N PRO A 91 10.16 16.13 -14.37
CA PRO A 91 10.44 14.72 -14.13
C PRO A 91 11.92 14.38 -14.36
N GLY A 92 12.58 13.81 -13.34
CA GLY A 92 14.00 13.47 -13.37
C GLY A 92 14.96 14.59 -12.94
N ALA A 93 14.46 15.76 -12.57
CA ALA A 93 15.31 16.79 -11.94
C ALA A 93 15.97 16.22 -10.66
N PRO A 94 17.22 16.63 -10.33
CA PRO A 94 17.96 16.11 -9.16
C PRO A 94 17.44 16.71 -7.84
N THR A 95 16.18 16.51 -7.57
CA THR A 95 15.45 16.87 -6.35
C THR A 95 14.54 15.71 -5.95
N VAL A 96 14.11 15.66 -4.69
CA VAL A 96 13.16 14.63 -4.22
C VAL A 96 11.85 14.69 -5.03
N TRP A 97 11.34 15.91 -5.30
CA TRP A 97 10.16 16.12 -6.13
C TRP A 97 10.39 15.69 -7.59
N GLY A 98 11.50 16.07 -8.21
CA GLY A 98 11.79 15.74 -9.60
C GLY A 98 11.88 14.23 -9.83
N LEU A 99 12.55 13.49 -8.94
CA LEU A 99 12.59 12.02 -8.99
C LEU A 99 11.20 11.42 -8.73
N GLY A 100 10.48 11.92 -7.74
CA GLY A 100 9.10 11.50 -7.49
C GLY A 100 8.18 11.74 -8.69
N ASN A 101 8.32 12.86 -9.39
CA ASN A 101 7.56 13.18 -10.60
C ASN A 101 7.91 12.23 -11.76
N LYS A 102 9.20 11.86 -11.91
CA LYS A 102 9.63 10.86 -12.91
C LYS A 102 8.96 9.51 -12.63
N LYS A 103 9.00 9.03 -11.38
CA LYS A 103 8.33 7.79 -10.97
C LYS A 103 6.84 7.82 -11.27
N ASN A 104 6.18 8.95 -11.00
CA ASN A 104 4.75 9.11 -11.29
C ASN A 104 4.45 9.06 -12.79
N GLU A 105 5.27 9.72 -13.61
CA GLU A 105 5.15 9.66 -15.07
C GLU A 105 5.22 8.21 -15.58
N LEU A 106 6.18 7.42 -15.08
CA LEU A 106 6.35 6.01 -15.43
C LEU A 106 5.11 5.18 -15.09
N ILE A 107 4.56 5.35 -13.87
CA ILE A 107 3.32 4.70 -13.45
C ILE A 107 2.17 5.04 -14.41
N LEU A 108 1.93 6.33 -14.66
CA LEU A 108 0.82 6.77 -15.51
C LEU A 108 0.92 6.23 -16.93
N LYS A 109 2.16 6.12 -17.48
CA LYS A 109 2.38 5.50 -18.79
C LYS A 109 1.98 4.02 -18.82
N VAL A 110 2.33 3.26 -17.78
CA VAL A 110 1.97 1.84 -17.69
C VAL A 110 0.46 1.67 -17.53
N LEU A 111 -0.16 2.42 -16.61
CA LEU A 111 -1.60 2.36 -16.38
C LEU A 111 -2.40 2.74 -17.64
N ALA A 112 -1.94 3.72 -18.41
CA ALA A 112 -2.60 4.12 -19.65
C ALA A 112 -2.48 3.05 -20.76
N ARG A 113 -1.36 2.30 -20.79
CA ARG A 113 -1.10 1.27 -21.78
C ARG A 113 -1.80 -0.06 -21.46
N ASP A 114 -1.71 -0.51 -20.20
CA ASP A 114 -2.06 -1.87 -19.78
C ASP A 114 -3.36 -1.93 -18.97
N GLY A 115 -3.89 -0.79 -18.54
CA GLY A 115 -5.04 -0.72 -17.64
C GLY A 115 -4.68 -1.11 -16.21
N VAL A 116 -5.70 -1.40 -15.40
CA VAL A 116 -5.56 -1.82 -14.01
C VAL A 116 -6.21 -3.19 -13.82
N GLN A 117 -5.40 -4.15 -13.36
CA GLN A 117 -5.90 -5.47 -12.98
C GLN A 117 -6.19 -5.51 -11.48
N VAL A 118 -7.24 -6.25 -11.10
CA VAL A 118 -7.61 -6.48 -9.70
C VAL A 118 -7.24 -7.90 -9.26
N TYR A 119 -7.10 -8.09 -7.95
CA TYR A 119 -7.12 -9.42 -7.35
C TYR A 119 -8.58 -9.86 -7.19
N GLU A 120 -9.01 -10.78 -8.05
CA GLU A 120 -10.39 -11.26 -8.07
C GLU A 120 -10.84 -11.85 -6.73
N GLY A 121 -9.94 -12.51 -6.01
CA GLY A 121 -10.20 -13.03 -4.67
C GLY A 121 -10.47 -11.92 -3.67
N SER A 122 -9.70 -10.82 -3.74
CA SER A 122 -9.91 -9.65 -2.90
C SER A 122 -11.25 -8.98 -3.19
N VAL A 123 -11.60 -8.82 -4.46
CA VAL A 123 -12.90 -8.24 -4.86
C VAL A 123 -14.07 -9.09 -4.34
N ARG A 124 -13.96 -10.43 -4.45
CA ARG A 124 -14.97 -11.34 -3.87
C ARG A 124 -15.08 -11.18 -2.36
N TYR A 125 -13.95 -11.04 -1.66
CA TYR A 125 -13.95 -10.82 -0.22
C TYR A 125 -14.61 -9.49 0.18
N VAL A 126 -14.27 -8.38 -0.50
CA VAL A 126 -14.89 -7.06 -0.27
C VAL A 126 -16.41 -7.12 -0.50
N ASN A 127 -16.88 -7.79 -1.55
CA ASN A 127 -18.31 -7.96 -1.78
C ASN A 127 -18.96 -8.75 -0.64
N ALA A 128 -18.35 -9.85 -0.17
CA ALA A 128 -18.89 -10.63 0.95
C ALA A 128 -18.92 -9.82 2.26
N VAL A 129 -17.93 -8.95 2.50
CA VAL A 129 -17.90 -7.99 3.62
C VAL A 129 -19.10 -7.04 3.54
N ARG A 130 -19.35 -6.47 2.37
CA ARG A 130 -20.47 -5.54 2.13
C ARG A 130 -21.83 -6.23 2.25
N ASP A 131 -21.97 -7.44 1.71
CA ASP A 131 -23.19 -8.25 1.80
C ASP A 131 -23.53 -8.61 3.26
N ALA A 132 -22.51 -8.72 4.12
CA ALA A 132 -22.67 -8.90 5.56
C ALA A 132 -22.98 -7.60 6.32
N GLY A 133 -23.10 -6.46 5.64
CA GLY A 133 -23.44 -5.16 6.22
C GLY A 133 -22.27 -4.45 6.91
N LEU A 134 -21.03 -4.89 6.70
CA LEU A 134 -19.85 -4.20 7.23
C LEU A 134 -19.47 -3.02 6.34
N ARG A 135 -18.93 -2.00 6.98
CA ARG A 135 -18.46 -0.79 6.29
C ARG A 135 -17.10 -1.01 5.64
N THR A 136 -16.84 -0.35 4.51
CA THR A 136 -15.61 -0.52 3.75
C THR A 136 -14.93 0.81 3.46
N ALA A 137 -13.60 0.83 3.61
CA ALA A 137 -12.77 1.95 3.19
C ALA A 137 -11.55 1.48 2.41
N ILE A 138 -11.06 2.33 1.52
CA ILE A 138 -9.76 2.20 0.88
C ILE A 138 -8.78 3.21 1.49
N VAL A 139 -7.55 2.77 1.78
CA VAL A 139 -6.49 3.59 2.38
C VAL A 139 -5.20 3.38 1.62
N SER A 140 -4.80 4.35 0.82
CA SER A 140 -3.61 4.24 -0.05
C SER A 140 -2.71 5.46 0.07
N SER A 141 -1.41 5.25 -0.01
CA SER A 141 -0.40 6.33 -0.07
C SER A 141 -0.27 6.95 -1.48
N SER A 142 -1.01 6.42 -2.46
CA SER A 142 -0.93 6.86 -3.86
C SER A 142 -1.73 8.14 -4.10
N ALA A 143 -1.15 9.08 -4.86
CA ALA A 143 -1.86 10.24 -5.37
C ALA A 143 -2.84 9.89 -6.52
N ASN A 144 -2.73 8.69 -7.09
CA ASN A 144 -3.51 8.23 -8.23
C ASN A 144 -4.68 7.31 -7.83
N THR A 145 -4.96 7.16 -6.54
CA THR A 145 -5.94 6.20 -6.00
C THR A 145 -7.30 6.27 -6.68
N GLU A 146 -7.85 7.47 -6.84
CA GLU A 146 -9.17 7.63 -7.48
C GLU A 146 -9.18 7.15 -8.94
N ALA A 147 -8.16 7.54 -9.70
CA ALA A 147 -8.04 7.15 -11.11
C ALA A 147 -7.85 5.63 -11.26
N VAL A 148 -7.02 5.02 -10.39
CA VAL A 148 -6.78 3.58 -10.35
C VAL A 148 -8.05 2.81 -10.04
N LEU A 149 -8.79 3.19 -8.99
CA LEU A 149 -10.05 2.51 -8.60
C LEU A 149 -11.12 2.63 -9.68
N LYS A 150 -11.22 3.79 -10.35
CA LYS A 150 -12.17 4.00 -11.48
C LYS A 150 -11.78 3.13 -12.68
N ALA A 151 -10.50 3.11 -13.04
CA ALA A 151 -10.00 2.29 -14.16
C ALA A 151 -10.17 0.79 -13.87
N ALA A 152 -10.04 0.36 -12.62
CA ALA A 152 -10.27 -1.00 -12.16
C ALA A 152 -11.77 -1.36 -12.04
N GLY A 153 -12.68 -0.39 -12.10
CA GLY A 153 -14.13 -0.62 -11.96
C GLY A 153 -14.56 -1.02 -10.54
N VAL A 154 -13.79 -0.65 -9.52
CA VAL A 154 -14.03 -1.06 -8.11
C VAL A 154 -14.24 0.11 -7.16
N ALA A 155 -14.34 1.33 -7.67
CA ALA A 155 -14.50 2.53 -6.83
C ALA A 155 -15.73 2.46 -5.90
N ASP A 156 -16.85 1.93 -6.40
CA ASP A 156 -18.13 1.83 -5.68
C ASP A 156 -18.16 0.75 -4.58
N LEU A 157 -17.06 -0.01 -4.44
CA LEU A 157 -16.92 -0.99 -3.37
C LEU A 157 -16.61 -0.34 -2.01
N PHE A 158 -16.18 0.92 -1.99
CA PHE A 158 -15.69 1.60 -0.79
C PHE A 158 -16.50 2.85 -0.49
N GLU A 159 -16.98 2.97 0.76
CA GLU A 159 -17.73 4.12 1.24
C GLU A 159 -16.84 5.33 1.52
N VAL A 160 -15.60 5.05 1.91
CA VAL A 160 -14.59 6.05 2.29
C VAL A 160 -13.30 5.77 1.53
N ARG A 161 -12.66 6.85 1.08
CA ARG A 161 -11.30 6.84 0.54
C ARG A 161 -10.43 7.79 1.37
N VAL A 162 -9.31 7.28 1.87
CA VAL A 162 -8.22 8.07 2.43
C VAL A 162 -6.99 7.82 1.58
N ASP A 163 -6.67 8.77 0.72
CA ASP A 163 -5.54 8.74 -0.20
C ASP A 163 -4.53 9.84 0.14
N HIS A 164 -3.49 9.99 -0.69
CA HIS A 164 -2.48 11.03 -0.53
C HIS A 164 -3.11 12.43 -0.42
N GLN A 165 -4.12 12.74 -1.22
CA GLN A 165 -4.77 14.06 -1.21
C GLN A 165 -5.47 14.33 0.12
N VAL A 166 -6.18 13.34 0.66
CA VAL A 166 -6.83 13.43 1.97
C VAL A 166 -5.79 13.55 3.07
N ALA A 167 -4.70 12.76 2.99
CA ALA A 167 -3.62 12.81 3.97
C ALA A 167 -2.95 14.18 4.00
N GLU A 168 -2.63 14.77 2.85
CA GLU A 168 -2.05 16.10 2.73
C GLU A 168 -2.99 17.18 3.27
N ALA A 169 -4.24 17.19 2.80
CA ALA A 169 -5.25 18.19 3.21
C ALA A 169 -5.52 18.18 4.73
N ARG A 170 -5.32 17.05 5.39
CA ARG A 170 -5.55 16.86 6.83
C ARG A 170 -4.26 16.76 7.65
N ASN A 171 -3.12 16.93 7.01
CA ASN A 171 -1.80 16.85 7.63
C ASN A 171 -1.56 15.53 8.39
N LEU A 172 -1.98 14.41 7.78
CA LEU A 172 -1.80 13.07 8.32
C LEU A 172 -0.42 12.53 7.94
N ARG A 173 0.22 11.85 8.88
CA ARG A 173 1.47 11.14 8.59
C ARG A 173 1.17 9.88 7.77
N GLY A 174 2.05 9.57 6.82
CA GLY A 174 1.99 8.33 6.05
C GLY A 174 2.35 7.08 6.86
N LYS A 175 2.08 5.90 6.30
CA LYS A 175 2.53 4.63 6.82
C LYS A 175 4.08 4.66 7.01
N PRO A 176 4.63 4.17 8.12
CA PRO A 176 4.04 3.28 9.13
C PRO A 176 3.28 4.00 10.28
N ALA A 177 3.05 5.32 10.21
CA ALA A 177 2.16 5.96 11.16
C ALA A 177 0.71 5.51 10.94
N PRO A 178 -0.11 5.37 12.00
CA PRO A 178 -1.47 4.86 11.89
C PRO A 178 -2.50 5.88 11.38
N ASP A 179 -2.09 7.12 11.16
CA ASP A 179 -2.94 8.29 11.00
C ASP A 179 -3.98 8.10 9.87
N THR A 180 -3.56 7.58 8.72
CA THR A 180 -4.44 7.37 7.56
C THR A 180 -5.52 6.31 7.80
N PHE A 181 -5.16 5.18 8.44
CA PHE A 181 -6.14 4.15 8.83
C PHE A 181 -7.07 4.65 9.94
N LEU A 182 -6.55 5.37 10.94
CA LEU A 182 -7.38 5.97 11.99
C LEU A 182 -8.38 6.98 11.41
N GLU A 183 -7.96 7.76 10.43
CA GLU A 183 -8.84 8.70 9.75
C GLU A 183 -9.93 7.98 8.95
N ALA A 184 -9.61 6.88 8.26
CA ALA A 184 -10.59 6.08 7.57
C ALA A 184 -11.65 5.50 8.53
N ALA A 185 -11.23 4.93 9.66
CA ALA A 185 -12.13 4.44 10.69
C ALA A 185 -13.01 5.57 11.26
N ARG A 186 -12.43 6.74 11.53
CA ARG A 186 -13.16 7.93 11.97
C ARG A 186 -14.21 8.39 10.94
N MET A 187 -13.86 8.42 9.65
CA MET A 187 -14.79 8.79 8.57
C MET A 187 -15.93 7.78 8.43
N LEU A 188 -15.67 6.49 8.69
CA LEU A 188 -16.70 5.46 8.78
C LEU A 188 -17.52 5.54 10.07
N GLY A 189 -17.12 6.31 11.08
CA GLY A 189 -17.78 6.36 12.39
C GLY A 189 -17.58 5.08 13.23
N VAL A 190 -16.47 4.36 13.02
CA VAL A 190 -16.14 3.11 13.70
C VAL A 190 -14.85 3.26 14.49
N ALA A 191 -14.78 2.67 15.68
CA ALA A 191 -13.54 2.63 16.46
C ALA A 191 -12.50 1.71 15.82
N ALA A 192 -11.21 2.03 15.96
CA ALA A 192 -10.12 1.18 15.47
C ALA A 192 -10.23 -0.26 15.97
N ALA A 193 -10.55 -0.46 17.26
CA ALA A 193 -10.73 -1.78 17.85
C ALA A 193 -11.88 -2.61 17.23
N ASN A 194 -12.83 -1.95 16.55
CA ASN A 194 -13.93 -2.59 15.81
C ASN A 194 -13.71 -2.59 14.29
N SER A 195 -12.47 -2.37 13.85
CA SER A 195 -12.10 -2.35 12.45
C SER A 195 -10.98 -3.34 12.16
N ALA A 196 -11.00 -3.92 10.95
CA ALA A 196 -9.94 -4.77 10.43
C ALA A 196 -9.15 -4.01 9.35
N VAL A 197 -7.82 -4.18 9.32
CA VAL A 197 -6.91 -3.61 8.31
C VAL A 197 -6.37 -4.75 7.44
N TYR A 198 -6.28 -4.52 6.13
CA TYR A 198 -5.76 -5.47 5.13
C TYR A 198 -4.65 -4.81 4.36
N GLU A 199 -3.47 -5.40 4.39
CA GLU A 199 -2.23 -4.80 3.89
C GLU A 199 -1.24 -5.84 3.38
N ASP A 200 -0.47 -5.50 2.34
CA ASP A 200 0.60 -6.35 1.84
C ASP A 200 2.00 -5.80 2.17
N ALA A 201 2.11 -4.48 2.46
CA ALA A 201 3.37 -3.83 2.79
C ALA A 201 3.68 -3.85 4.30
N LEU A 202 4.96 -4.02 4.65
CA LEU A 202 5.42 -4.04 6.05
C LEU A 202 5.08 -2.74 6.78
N ALA A 203 5.24 -1.59 6.11
CA ALA A 203 4.92 -0.28 6.67
C ALA A 203 3.43 -0.13 7.00
N GLY A 204 2.54 -0.69 6.17
CA GLY A 204 1.11 -0.62 6.38
C GLY A 204 0.63 -1.58 7.46
N VAL A 205 1.19 -2.78 7.54
CA VAL A 205 0.95 -3.71 8.66
C VAL A 205 1.37 -3.07 9.99
N ALA A 206 2.55 -2.43 10.03
CA ALA A 206 3.01 -1.69 11.21
C ALA A 206 2.07 -0.54 11.58
N ALA A 207 1.51 0.18 10.58
CA ALA A 207 0.51 1.23 10.80
C ALA A 207 -0.78 0.65 11.42
N GLY A 208 -1.28 -0.47 10.92
CA GLY A 208 -2.42 -1.18 11.48
C GLY A 208 -2.18 -1.58 12.95
N ARG A 209 -1.02 -2.14 13.24
CA ARG A 209 -0.62 -2.50 14.62
C ARG A 209 -0.51 -1.30 15.54
N ALA A 210 0.15 -0.22 15.08
CA ALA A 210 0.30 1.02 15.85
C ALA A 210 -1.05 1.70 16.14
N GLY A 211 -2.01 1.58 15.22
CA GLY A 211 -3.37 2.10 15.37
C GLY A 211 -4.28 1.28 16.31
N LYS A 212 -3.80 0.13 16.82
CA LYS A 212 -4.56 -0.79 17.70
C LYS A 212 -5.89 -1.23 17.07
N PHE A 213 -5.84 -1.57 15.80
CA PHE A 213 -6.99 -2.13 15.10
C PHE A 213 -7.34 -3.52 15.64
N GLY A 214 -8.63 -3.88 15.55
CA GLY A 214 -9.15 -5.14 16.10
C GLY A 214 -8.62 -6.38 15.39
N LEU A 215 -8.19 -6.24 14.14
CA LEU A 215 -7.52 -7.26 13.36
C LEU A 215 -6.59 -6.60 12.33
N VAL A 216 -5.40 -7.14 12.14
CA VAL A 216 -4.48 -6.77 11.06
C VAL A 216 -4.19 -8.02 10.23
N VAL A 217 -4.61 -8.01 8.98
CA VAL A 217 -4.41 -9.08 8.01
C VAL A 217 -3.27 -8.68 7.06
N GLY A 218 -2.21 -9.46 7.07
CA GLY A 218 -1.14 -9.40 6.08
C GLY A 218 -1.50 -10.18 4.82
N VAL A 219 -1.26 -9.61 3.64
CA VAL A 219 -1.47 -10.28 2.35
C VAL A 219 -0.10 -10.58 1.74
N ASP A 220 0.33 -11.84 1.80
CA ASP A 220 1.65 -12.26 1.32
C ASP A 220 1.66 -12.43 -0.20
N ARG A 221 2.14 -11.43 -0.91
CA ARG A 221 2.26 -11.42 -2.38
C ARG A 221 3.63 -11.89 -2.89
N VAL A 222 4.66 -11.83 -2.04
CA VAL A 222 6.06 -12.01 -2.46
C VAL A 222 6.82 -13.06 -1.64
N GLY A 223 6.17 -13.73 -0.68
CA GLY A 223 6.79 -14.75 0.18
C GLY A 223 7.40 -14.18 1.46
N GLN A 224 6.83 -13.08 1.97
CA GLN A 224 7.31 -12.37 3.17
C GLN A 224 6.43 -12.60 4.41
N ALA A 225 5.74 -13.73 4.51
CA ALA A 225 4.79 -14.01 5.59
C ALA A 225 5.38 -13.80 7.00
N ASP A 226 6.61 -14.26 7.24
CA ASP A 226 7.29 -14.10 8.54
C ASP A 226 7.54 -12.63 8.88
N GLN A 227 7.90 -11.81 7.88
CA GLN A 227 8.10 -10.38 8.06
C GLN A 227 6.78 -9.65 8.34
N LEU A 228 5.69 -9.99 7.64
CA LEU A 228 4.36 -9.45 7.91
C LEU A 228 3.93 -9.76 9.36
N HIS A 229 4.13 -10.98 9.84
CA HIS A 229 3.90 -11.32 11.25
C HIS A 229 4.77 -10.52 12.21
N ALA A 230 6.07 -10.39 11.90
CA ALA A 230 7.01 -9.62 12.73
C ALA A 230 6.63 -8.13 12.84
N HIS A 231 6.00 -7.55 11.79
CA HIS A 231 5.52 -6.17 11.79
C HIS A 231 4.12 -6.00 12.40
N GLY A 232 3.46 -7.09 12.78
CA GLY A 232 2.24 -7.04 13.59
C GLY A 232 0.97 -7.54 12.91
N ALA A 233 1.08 -8.27 11.80
CA ALA A 233 -0.07 -8.98 11.26
C ALA A 233 -0.52 -10.10 12.20
N ASP A 234 -1.80 -10.10 12.56
CA ASP A 234 -2.42 -11.16 13.37
C ASP A 234 -2.66 -12.43 12.54
N VAL A 235 -2.97 -12.24 11.27
CA VAL A 235 -3.22 -13.29 10.27
C VAL A 235 -2.49 -12.93 9.00
N VAL A 236 -1.88 -13.93 8.32
CA VAL A 236 -1.32 -13.77 6.99
C VAL A 236 -2.00 -14.74 6.03
N VAL A 237 -2.40 -14.24 4.86
CA VAL A 237 -3.03 -14.99 3.78
C VAL A 237 -2.34 -14.69 2.46
N LYS A 238 -2.44 -15.58 1.47
CA LYS A 238 -1.95 -15.31 0.10
C LYS A 238 -2.97 -14.58 -0.74
N ASP A 239 -4.25 -14.78 -0.46
CA ASP A 239 -5.36 -14.10 -1.11
C ASP A 239 -6.49 -13.88 -0.09
N LEU A 240 -7.21 -12.75 -0.17
CA LEU A 240 -8.30 -12.47 0.76
C LEU A 240 -9.45 -13.49 0.66
N ALA A 241 -9.61 -14.17 -0.48
CA ALA A 241 -10.57 -15.27 -0.60
C ALA A 241 -10.28 -16.43 0.35
N ASP A 242 -9.04 -16.60 0.82
CA ASP A 242 -8.69 -17.63 1.80
C ASP A 242 -9.44 -17.43 3.14
N LEU A 243 -9.80 -16.19 3.46
CA LEU A 243 -10.60 -15.85 4.64
C LEU A 243 -12.06 -16.33 4.52
N LEU A 244 -12.57 -16.49 3.30
CA LEU A 244 -13.91 -17.04 3.04
C LEU A 244 -13.96 -18.56 3.25
N LEU A 245 -12.82 -19.24 3.11
CA LEU A 245 -12.73 -20.70 3.12
C LEU A 245 -12.40 -21.28 4.50
N ARG A 246 -11.79 -20.52 5.41
CA ARG A 246 -11.25 -21.01 6.71
C ARG A 246 -12.26 -21.62 7.66
N LEU A 247 -13.56 -21.60 7.35
CA LEU A 247 -14.62 -22.09 8.24
C LEU A 247 -15.37 -23.34 7.76
N SER A 248 -14.98 -23.90 6.62
CA SER A 248 -15.51 -25.21 6.19
C SER A 248 -14.87 -26.38 6.92
N VAL A 249 -13.76 -26.16 7.63
CA VAL A 249 -12.95 -27.24 8.27
C VAL A 249 -13.22 -27.38 9.75
N GLU A 250 -13.62 -26.31 10.46
CA GLU A 250 -13.88 -26.39 11.91
C GLU A 250 -15.29 -26.92 12.27
N SER A 251 -16.22 -26.99 11.31
CA SER A 251 -17.55 -27.53 11.53
C SER A 251 -17.66 -29.05 11.27
N ALA A 252 -16.54 -29.71 10.92
CA ALA A 252 -16.49 -31.14 10.63
C ALA A 252 -15.79 -31.98 11.72
N CYS A 253 -15.92 -31.64 12.98
CA CYS A 253 -15.57 -32.55 14.07
C CYS A 253 -16.87 -33.24 14.58
N PRO A 254 -17.13 -34.50 14.26
CA PRO A 254 -18.25 -35.24 14.88
C PRO A 254 -17.88 -35.56 16.32
N ALA A 255 -18.87 -35.42 17.18
CA ALA A 255 -18.87 -35.87 18.59
C ALA A 255 -18.61 -37.37 18.74
#